data_0920d55294f69e3de0a89235db98ab92
#
_entry.id   0920d55294f69e3de0a89235db98ab92
#
_cell.length_a   1.000
_cell.length_b   1.000
_cell.length_c   1.000
_cell.angle_alpha   90.00
_cell.angle_beta   90.00
_cell.angle_gamma   90.00
#
_symmetry.space_group_name_H-M   'P 1'
#
loop_
_entity.id
_entity.type
_entity.pdbx_description
1 polymer ?
#
loop_
_entity_poly.entity_id
_entity_poly.type
_entity_poly.pdbx_seq_one_letter_code
_entity_poly.pdbx_strand_id
1 'polypeptide(L)'
;GSNALSAMPLRPETKIIQLWHGCGAFKKFGFSTADLIFGESRKEQLRHPFNKNYSLVTVSSPEVAWAYYEAMNIDEKSGVVQATGSSRTDIFYDNEFLDSARRHLYEVVPQAKGKKVILYAPTFRGRVAKAKAPDMLNVKMFYEALGDEYVLLFKYHPHVKNPPVVEDEYKDFAMDVGNVLTIEELLSVSDICISDYSSLVFEYSLFEKPLIFFAYDLDEYFDWRGFYYDYYELAPGLIAKTNFEMIDYIQHIDERFDKKAIQDFRYKFMRSCDGHATQRILEYAFDNLESHKKPCETFEHFYTVPRVESSYFPYYKRVQLIKEQKEVAQKLYDEARGSLKKGSVVAFDIVSQEVLHSIKKRSKGSVTIVNGGDKIEDVISAVANAEFVIIDSPNTLLDCFKLRDETRVILLPTDAYPLSVFGKISKQYRSNLFKEQYALAPLYSSVTDIVAPSKTTAGFYKKAIGKEVNAIIAGDVKTDIFFDEKYKQHILEKLYEVHPDFEGRKIIAYVSSKPADDEMMKNDSFIYEYLYKDYVFIKIFGGINLNNV
;
A
#
# COMPACT_ATOMS: atom_id res chain seq x y z
N GLY A 1 9.31 24.39 3.40
CA GLY A 1 10.02 25.18 2.42
C GLY A 1 9.11 26.17 1.69
N SER A 2 9.64 27.33 1.41
CA SER A 2 8.87 28.37 0.72
C SER A 2 9.01 28.21 -0.80
N ASN A 3 7.90 28.13 -1.51
CA ASN A 3 7.86 28.14 -2.97
C ASN A 3 8.31 29.50 -3.55
N ALA A 4 8.48 30.53 -2.71
CA ALA A 4 8.87 31.87 -3.12
C ALA A 4 10.25 31.90 -3.80
N LEU A 5 11.21 31.09 -3.35
CA LEU A 5 12.56 31.05 -3.92
C LEU A 5 12.58 30.64 -5.40
N SER A 6 11.64 29.80 -5.83
CA SER A 6 11.59 29.38 -7.23
C SER A 6 11.11 30.47 -8.19
N ALA A 7 10.45 31.52 -7.69
CA ALA A 7 9.98 32.67 -8.45
C ALA A 7 10.95 33.86 -8.39
N MET A 8 11.96 33.82 -7.52
CA MET A 8 12.91 34.93 -7.35
C MET A 8 14.05 34.86 -8.37
N PRO A 9 14.44 35.98 -8.97
CA PRO A 9 15.68 36.07 -9.72
C PRO A 9 16.86 36.01 -8.73
N LEU A 10 17.73 35.03 -8.90
CA LEU A 10 18.91 34.82 -8.06
C LEU A 10 20.18 35.16 -8.83
N ARG A 11 21.20 35.60 -8.11
CA ARG A 11 22.54 35.73 -8.71
C ARG A 11 23.11 34.34 -8.97
N PRO A 12 23.95 34.17 -10.02
CA PRO A 12 24.54 32.87 -10.34
C PRO A 12 25.33 32.23 -9.18
N GLU A 13 25.94 33.09 -8.34
CA GLU A 13 26.78 32.68 -7.21
C GLU A 13 25.95 32.28 -5.96
N THR A 14 24.64 32.52 -5.98
CA THR A 14 23.78 32.23 -4.84
C THR A 14 23.60 30.72 -4.70
N LYS A 15 24.07 30.15 -3.59
CA LYS A 15 23.81 28.76 -3.22
C LYS A 15 22.48 28.64 -2.50
N ILE A 16 21.61 27.72 -2.94
CA ILE A 16 20.37 27.37 -2.24
C ILE A 16 20.50 25.96 -1.73
N ILE A 17 20.47 25.82 -0.42
CA ILE A 17 20.56 24.54 0.27
C ILE A 17 19.18 24.16 0.79
N GLN A 18 18.64 23.03 0.34
CA GLN A 18 17.37 22.48 0.81
C GLN A 18 17.64 21.42 1.88
N LEU A 19 17.41 21.80 3.14
CA LEU A 19 17.63 20.91 4.29
C LEU A 19 16.50 19.87 4.47
N TRP A 20 15.33 20.17 3.89
CA TRP A 20 14.10 19.42 4.09
C TRP A 20 13.68 19.36 5.57
N HIS A 21 12.54 18.68 5.86
CA HIS A 21 11.92 18.66 7.19
C HIS A 21 11.61 17.26 7.73
N GLY A 22 12.05 16.22 7.04
CA GLY A 22 11.85 14.82 7.43
C GLY A 22 12.93 13.95 6.83
N CYS A 23 13.22 12.86 7.49
CA CYS A 23 14.18 11.86 7.04
C CYS A 23 13.50 10.75 6.23
N GLY A 24 14.30 9.95 5.55
CA GLY A 24 13.81 8.85 4.73
C GLY A 24 12.96 9.29 3.54
N ALA A 25 12.21 8.36 2.99
CA ALA A 25 11.24 8.59 1.92
C ALA A 25 10.08 7.60 2.06
N PHE A 26 9.05 7.99 2.79
CA PHE A 26 7.89 7.15 3.05
C PHE A 26 6.77 7.45 2.06
N LYS A 27 6.07 8.55 2.28
CA LYS A 27 4.98 9.04 1.44
C LYS A 27 5.52 9.80 0.24
N LYS A 28 4.87 9.67 -0.90
CA LYS A 28 5.18 10.50 -2.07
C LYS A 28 4.92 11.97 -1.78
N PHE A 29 5.77 12.82 -2.33
CA PHE A 29 5.68 14.27 -2.22
C PHE A 29 6.13 14.94 -3.52
N GLY A 30 5.92 16.27 -3.62
CA GLY A 30 6.34 17.04 -4.77
C GLY A 30 5.83 16.49 -6.10
N PHE A 31 6.69 16.40 -7.09
CA PHE A 31 6.35 15.94 -8.44
C PHE A 31 5.90 14.47 -8.49
N SER A 32 6.33 13.64 -7.54
CA SER A 32 5.88 12.25 -7.42
C SER A 32 4.40 12.11 -7.06
N THR A 33 3.76 13.20 -6.62
CA THR A 33 2.31 13.24 -6.36
C THR A 33 1.50 13.81 -7.53
N ALA A 34 2.16 14.13 -8.64
CA ALA A 34 1.47 14.66 -9.80
C ALA A 34 0.36 13.70 -10.25
N ASP A 35 -0.84 14.25 -10.42
CA ASP A 35 -2.04 13.53 -10.82
C ASP A 35 -2.60 12.53 -9.78
N LEU A 36 -2.01 12.41 -8.58
CA LEU A 36 -2.61 11.71 -7.45
C LEU A 36 -3.79 12.51 -6.88
N ILE A 37 -4.65 11.83 -6.11
CA ILE A 37 -5.80 12.50 -5.43
C ILE A 37 -5.32 13.64 -4.52
N PHE A 38 -4.17 13.44 -3.88
CA PHE A 38 -3.55 14.43 -3.00
C PHE A 38 -2.87 15.58 -3.76
N GLY A 39 -2.26 15.29 -4.91
CA GLY A 39 -1.40 16.20 -5.65
C GLY A 39 -2.13 17.09 -6.65
N GLU A 40 -1.39 18.03 -7.21
CA GLU A 40 -1.83 18.86 -8.33
C GLU A 40 -1.57 18.15 -9.67
N SER A 41 -2.18 18.62 -10.74
CA SER A 41 -1.92 18.07 -12.07
C SER A 41 -0.46 18.26 -12.47
N ARG A 42 0.10 17.29 -13.19
CA ARG A 42 1.45 17.37 -13.75
C ARG A 42 1.66 18.65 -14.56
N LYS A 43 0.65 19.03 -15.36
CA LYS A 43 0.69 20.24 -16.19
C LYS A 43 0.88 21.49 -15.33
N GLU A 44 0.21 21.57 -14.19
CA GLU A 44 0.31 22.72 -13.29
C GLU A 44 1.66 22.75 -12.58
N GLN A 45 2.15 21.58 -12.11
CA GLN A 45 3.47 21.49 -11.48
C GLN A 45 4.61 21.80 -12.45
N LEU A 46 4.49 21.48 -13.74
CA LEU A 46 5.47 21.85 -14.77
C LEU A 46 5.40 23.34 -15.12
N ARG A 47 4.20 23.95 -15.09
CA ARG A 47 4.03 25.39 -15.32
C ARG A 47 4.63 26.21 -14.17
N HIS A 48 4.50 25.73 -12.95
CA HIS A 48 4.98 26.36 -11.73
C HIS A 48 5.94 25.44 -10.96
N PRO A 49 7.17 25.24 -11.46
CA PRO A 49 8.13 24.35 -10.80
C PRO A 49 8.58 24.94 -9.46
N PHE A 50 8.28 24.23 -8.37
CA PHE A 50 8.57 24.68 -7.01
C PHE A 50 10.01 24.41 -6.58
N ASN A 51 10.61 23.32 -7.07
CA ASN A 51 11.87 22.78 -6.59
C ASN A 51 12.98 22.98 -7.60
N LYS A 52 13.29 24.22 -7.93
CA LYS A 52 14.37 24.58 -8.87
C LYS A 52 15.45 25.40 -8.18
N ASN A 53 16.61 25.50 -8.84
CA ASN A 53 17.75 26.30 -8.42
C ASN A 53 18.44 25.82 -7.13
N TYR A 54 18.23 24.56 -6.70
CA TYR A 54 18.95 24.00 -5.57
C TYR A 54 20.41 23.71 -5.94
N SER A 55 21.33 24.10 -5.06
CA SER A 55 22.76 23.76 -5.14
C SER A 55 23.06 22.48 -4.36
N LEU A 56 22.27 22.22 -3.31
CA LEU A 56 22.33 21.03 -2.47
C LEU A 56 20.94 20.70 -1.96
N VAL A 57 20.57 19.42 -2.02
CA VAL A 57 19.43 18.84 -1.29
C VAL A 57 19.96 17.76 -0.39
N THR A 58 19.72 17.88 0.92
CA THR A 58 20.24 16.93 1.90
C THR A 58 19.29 15.75 2.10
N VAL A 59 19.84 14.54 2.18
CA VAL A 59 19.07 13.32 2.47
C VAL A 59 19.74 12.48 3.55
N SER A 60 18.96 11.68 4.26
CA SER A 60 19.40 10.89 5.41
C SER A 60 20.24 9.66 5.05
N SER A 61 20.18 9.23 3.81
CA SER A 61 20.95 8.08 3.30
C SER A 61 21.00 8.14 1.77
N PRO A 62 22.03 7.58 1.12
CA PRO A 62 22.06 7.40 -0.33
C PRO A 62 20.84 6.62 -0.88
N GLU A 63 20.31 5.68 -0.10
CA GLU A 63 19.15 4.86 -0.47
C GLU A 63 17.93 5.67 -0.88
N VAL A 64 17.70 6.83 -0.24
CA VAL A 64 16.49 7.64 -0.48
C VAL A 64 16.65 8.73 -1.53
N ALA A 65 17.86 8.97 -2.02
CA ALA A 65 18.14 10.09 -2.91
C ALA A 65 17.31 10.07 -4.20
N TRP A 66 17.07 8.90 -4.77
CA TRP A 66 16.24 8.76 -5.98
C TRP A 66 14.82 9.32 -5.78
N ALA A 67 14.23 9.12 -4.60
CA ALA A 67 12.92 9.64 -4.29
C ALA A 67 12.88 11.18 -4.28
N TYR A 68 13.97 11.80 -3.83
CA TYR A 68 14.11 13.26 -3.83
C TYR A 68 14.38 13.81 -5.23
N TYR A 69 15.20 13.16 -6.05
CA TYR A 69 15.36 13.51 -7.44
C TYR A 69 14.03 13.50 -8.19
N GLU A 70 13.26 12.44 -8.00
CA GLU A 70 11.91 12.31 -8.58
C GLU A 70 10.95 13.37 -8.05
N ALA A 71 10.83 13.49 -6.71
CA ALA A 71 9.90 14.40 -6.08
C ALA A 71 10.15 15.86 -6.41
N MET A 72 11.41 16.24 -6.64
CA MET A 72 11.82 17.60 -6.96
C MET A 72 12.01 17.83 -8.46
N ASN A 73 11.79 16.79 -9.28
CA ASN A 73 11.99 16.82 -10.73
C ASN A 73 13.40 17.34 -11.11
N ILE A 74 14.41 16.82 -10.44
CA ILE A 74 15.83 17.15 -10.64
C ILE A 74 16.50 16.00 -11.39
N ASP A 75 17.40 16.31 -12.32
CA ASP A 75 18.20 15.29 -13.02
C ASP A 75 19.15 14.59 -12.04
N GLU A 76 19.11 13.28 -11.98
CA GLU A 76 20.00 12.46 -11.13
C GLU A 76 21.49 12.73 -11.42
N LYS A 77 21.84 13.04 -12.67
CA LYS A 77 23.23 13.37 -13.09
C LYS A 77 23.74 14.70 -12.55
N SER A 78 22.85 15.55 -12.02
CA SER A 78 23.24 16.84 -11.47
C SER A 78 24.08 16.75 -10.20
N GLY A 79 23.99 15.62 -9.46
CA GLY A 79 24.67 15.45 -8.18
C GLY A 79 24.20 16.38 -7.06
N VAL A 80 23.05 17.05 -7.24
CA VAL A 80 22.54 18.05 -6.29
C VAL A 80 21.99 17.40 -5.02
N VAL A 81 21.41 16.20 -5.11
CA VAL A 81 20.92 15.46 -3.93
C VAL A 81 22.06 14.66 -3.34
N GLN A 82 22.42 14.96 -2.09
CA GLN A 82 23.55 14.33 -1.41
C GLN A 82 23.18 13.79 -0.04
N ALA A 83 23.73 12.64 0.30
CA ALA A 83 23.51 11.97 1.58
C ALA A 83 24.43 12.58 2.67
N THR A 84 24.21 13.85 2.97
CA THR A 84 24.92 14.54 4.06
C THR A 84 24.37 14.16 5.45
N GLY A 85 23.21 13.53 5.52
CA GLY A 85 22.40 13.42 6.71
C GLY A 85 21.45 14.61 6.87
N SER A 86 20.65 14.58 7.93
CA SER A 86 19.75 15.68 8.32
C SER A 86 20.26 16.38 9.55
N SER A 87 20.52 17.70 9.46
CA SER A 87 21.08 18.49 10.56
C SER A 87 20.26 18.42 11.85
N ARG A 88 18.92 18.27 11.73
CA ARG A 88 18.05 18.18 12.91
C ARG A 88 18.26 16.89 13.72
N THR A 89 18.88 15.86 13.15
CA THR A 89 19.12 14.61 13.86
C THR A 89 20.42 14.61 14.66
N ASP A 90 21.30 15.60 14.47
CA ASP A 90 22.57 15.67 15.19
C ASP A 90 22.36 15.84 16.71
N ILE A 91 21.23 16.47 17.11
CA ILE A 91 20.86 16.66 18.51
C ILE A 91 20.65 15.33 19.26
N PHE A 92 20.31 14.24 18.54
CA PHE A 92 20.12 12.91 19.16
C PHE A 92 21.44 12.25 19.59
N TYR A 93 22.58 12.85 19.25
CA TYR A 93 23.92 12.43 19.66
C TYR A 93 24.51 13.37 20.72
N ASP A 94 23.74 14.37 21.16
CA ASP A 94 24.11 15.30 22.24
C ASP A 94 23.57 14.79 23.59
N ASN A 95 24.47 14.32 24.46
CA ASN A 95 24.12 13.81 25.76
C ASN A 95 23.47 14.88 26.69
N GLU A 96 23.87 16.14 26.57
CA GLU A 96 23.25 17.22 27.34
C GLU A 96 21.79 17.41 26.96
N PHE A 97 21.49 17.36 25.66
CA PHE A 97 20.12 17.39 25.17
C PHE A 97 19.31 16.19 25.67
N LEU A 98 19.85 14.97 25.58
CA LEU A 98 19.14 13.74 26.00
C LEU A 98 18.80 13.77 27.48
N ASP A 99 19.74 14.24 28.34
CA ASP A 99 19.51 14.39 29.77
C ASP A 99 18.53 15.52 30.08
N SER A 100 18.58 16.61 29.33
CA SER A 100 17.63 17.72 29.44
C SER A 100 16.21 17.29 29.07
N ALA A 101 16.05 16.58 27.97
CA ALA A 101 14.76 16.06 27.52
C ALA A 101 14.12 15.15 28.59
N ARG A 102 14.92 14.29 29.23
CA ARG A 102 14.44 13.40 30.29
C ARG A 102 14.02 14.20 31.56
N ARG A 103 14.78 15.22 31.95
CA ARG A 103 14.38 16.09 33.06
C ARG A 103 13.09 16.83 32.75
N HIS A 104 12.97 17.41 31.54
CA HIS A 104 11.78 18.12 31.11
C HIS A 104 10.56 17.21 31.08
N LEU A 105 10.70 15.97 30.57
CA LEU A 105 9.63 14.99 30.65
C LEU A 105 9.12 14.81 32.09
N TYR A 106 10.02 14.61 33.05
CA TYR A 106 9.63 14.39 34.46
C TYR A 106 9.06 15.63 35.17
N GLU A 107 9.35 16.81 34.66
CA GLU A 107 8.73 18.07 35.13
C GLU A 107 7.30 18.19 34.61
N VAL A 108 7.08 17.88 33.32
CA VAL A 108 5.78 18.01 32.66
C VAL A 108 4.86 16.82 32.96
N VAL A 109 5.44 15.60 33.03
CA VAL A 109 4.76 14.34 33.27
C VAL A 109 5.39 13.59 34.43
N PRO A 110 5.13 14.01 35.68
CA PRO A 110 5.70 13.36 36.88
C PRO A 110 5.39 11.87 36.99
N GLN A 111 4.26 11.43 36.39
CA GLN A 111 3.81 10.03 36.34
C GLN A 111 4.73 9.13 35.51
N ALA A 112 5.55 9.71 34.64
CA ALA A 112 6.54 8.97 33.84
C ALA A 112 7.74 8.49 34.69
N LYS A 113 7.92 9.02 35.92
CA LYS A 113 9.02 8.57 36.80
C LYS A 113 8.82 7.09 37.16
N GLY A 114 9.78 6.26 36.74
CA GLY A 114 9.76 4.82 37.01
C GLY A 114 8.89 3.99 36.08
N LYS A 115 8.26 4.61 35.08
CA LYS A 115 7.50 3.93 34.06
C LYS A 115 8.19 4.05 32.70
N LYS A 116 7.89 3.11 31.80
CA LYS A 116 8.25 3.17 30.38
C LYS A 116 7.31 4.12 29.63
N VAL A 117 7.79 4.73 28.58
CA VAL A 117 7.06 5.75 27.82
C VAL A 117 6.66 5.21 26.46
N ILE A 118 5.36 5.18 26.17
CA ILE A 118 4.81 4.93 24.84
C ILE A 118 4.48 6.28 24.21
N LEU A 119 5.08 6.58 23.07
CA LEU A 119 4.71 7.73 22.24
C LEU A 119 3.73 7.29 21.16
N TYR A 120 2.57 7.92 21.08
CA TYR A 120 1.66 7.81 19.94
C TYR A 120 1.69 9.10 19.12
N ALA A 121 2.27 9.02 17.92
CA ALA A 121 2.46 10.16 17.03
C ALA A 121 1.94 9.86 15.61
N PRO A 122 0.62 9.89 15.40
CA PRO A 122 0.00 9.51 14.15
C PRO A 122 0.05 10.62 13.10
N THR A 123 -0.02 10.24 11.82
CA THR A 123 -0.29 11.17 10.72
C THR A 123 -1.74 11.64 10.78
N PHE A 124 -1.99 12.92 10.52
CA PHE A 124 -3.36 13.44 10.40
C PHE A 124 -4.06 12.86 9.15
N ARG A 125 -5.38 12.87 9.17
CA ARG A 125 -6.23 12.45 8.04
C ARG A 125 -6.83 13.67 7.37
N GLY A 126 -7.06 13.56 6.06
CA GLY A 126 -7.62 14.64 5.23
C GLY A 126 -6.60 15.66 4.74
N ARG A 127 -7.08 16.71 4.07
CA ARG A 127 -6.23 17.81 3.60
C ARG A 127 -5.87 18.76 4.76
N VAL A 128 -4.76 19.47 4.65
CA VAL A 128 -4.24 20.39 5.69
C VAL A 128 -5.32 21.32 6.27
N ALA A 129 -6.17 21.90 5.43
CA ALA A 129 -7.27 22.80 5.88
C ALA A 129 -8.37 22.09 6.69
N LYS A 130 -8.46 20.77 6.61
CA LYS A 130 -9.44 19.92 7.30
C LYS A 130 -8.77 18.74 8.00
N ALA A 131 -7.57 18.97 8.51
CA ALA A 131 -6.78 17.94 9.20
C ALA A 131 -7.50 17.46 10.47
N LYS A 132 -7.65 16.14 10.58
CA LYS A 132 -8.23 15.47 11.76
C LYS A 132 -7.22 14.49 12.33
N ALA A 133 -7.23 14.33 13.65
CA ALA A 133 -6.52 13.22 14.29
C ALA A 133 -7.21 11.90 13.94
N PRO A 134 -6.47 10.79 13.75
CA PRO A 134 -7.08 9.47 13.79
C PRO A 134 -7.56 9.17 15.22
N ASP A 135 -8.77 8.63 15.34
CA ASP A 135 -9.45 8.37 16.61
C ASP A 135 -9.72 6.86 16.78
N MET A 136 -8.69 6.05 16.57
CA MET A 136 -8.82 4.60 16.64
C MET A 136 -8.03 3.96 17.79
N LEU A 137 -7.16 4.73 18.47
CA LEU A 137 -6.45 4.23 19.64
C LEU A 137 -7.38 4.27 20.86
N ASN A 138 -7.60 3.13 21.48
CA ASN A 138 -8.48 2.98 22.64
C ASN A 138 -7.68 3.13 23.94
N VAL A 139 -7.72 4.31 24.55
CA VAL A 139 -6.98 4.63 25.78
C VAL A 139 -7.34 3.70 26.93
N LYS A 140 -8.63 3.34 27.08
CA LYS A 140 -9.10 2.44 28.15
C LYS A 140 -8.44 1.08 28.06
N MET A 141 -8.42 0.46 26.86
CA MET A 141 -7.78 -0.85 26.68
C MET A 141 -6.29 -0.81 27.02
N PHE A 142 -5.59 0.27 26.59
CA PHE A 142 -4.18 0.46 26.93
C PHE A 142 -3.96 0.65 28.41
N TYR A 143 -4.81 1.41 29.09
CA TYR A 143 -4.74 1.62 30.54
C TYR A 143 -4.95 0.30 31.31
N GLU A 144 -5.99 -0.44 30.99
CA GLU A 144 -6.30 -1.71 31.63
C GLU A 144 -5.18 -2.76 31.48
N ALA A 145 -4.49 -2.75 30.33
CA ALA A 145 -3.45 -3.74 30.03
C ALA A 145 -2.02 -3.32 30.42
N LEU A 146 -1.71 -2.02 30.43
CA LEU A 146 -0.34 -1.51 30.48
C LEU A 146 -0.14 -0.38 31.52
N GLY A 147 -1.19 0.07 32.18
CA GLY A 147 -1.18 1.27 33.04
C GLY A 147 -0.23 1.20 34.25
N ASP A 148 0.11 -0.01 34.70
CA ASP A 148 1.04 -0.18 35.83
C ASP A 148 2.50 0.11 35.41
N GLU A 149 2.90 -0.26 34.20
CA GLU A 149 4.29 -0.21 33.74
C GLU A 149 4.58 0.95 32.79
N TYR A 150 3.56 1.49 32.13
CA TYR A 150 3.72 2.47 31.07
C TYR A 150 2.95 3.76 31.33
N VAL A 151 3.38 4.83 30.63
CA VAL A 151 2.60 6.05 30.36
C VAL A 151 2.46 6.20 28.85
N LEU A 152 1.31 6.72 28.38
CA LEU A 152 1.00 6.95 26.98
C LEU A 152 0.98 8.45 26.67
N LEU A 153 1.89 8.90 25.82
CA LEU A 153 2.03 10.30 25.44
C LEU A 153 1.55 10.51 23.99
N PHE A 154 0.67 11.48 23.81
CA PHE A 154 0.17 11.86 22.49
C PHE A 154 0.94 13.05 21.93
N LYS A 155 1.31 12.97 20.65
CA LYS A 155 1.85 14.08 19.87
C LYS A 155 1.13 14.15 18.53
N TYR A 156 0.06 14.90 18.49
CA TYR A 156 -0.67 15.13 17.25
C TYR A 156 0.05 16.15 16.36
N HIS A 157 -0.15 16.03 15.06
CA HIS A 157 0.43 16.95 14.08
C HIS A 157 -0.12 18.38 14.31
N PRO A 158 0.69 19.45 14.20
CA PRO A 158 0.24 20.84 14.43
C PRO A 158 -0.95 21.32 13.59
N HIS A 159 -1.26 20.63 12.47
CA HIS A 159 -2.44 20.93 11.66
C HIS A 159 -3.75 20.42 12.27
N VAL A 160 -3.69 19.54 13.27
CA VAL A 160 -4.87 19.07 14.02
C VAL A 160 -5.24 20.12 15.05
N LYS A 161 -6.34 20.84 14.79
CA LYS A 161 -6.78 21.94 15.68
C LYS A 161 -7.51 21.45 16.93
N ASN A 162 -8.22 20.35 16.82
CA ASN A 162 -9.02 19.78 17.89
C ASN A 162 -8.60 18.30 18.06
N PRO A 163 -7.54 18.02 18.83
CA PRO A 163 -7.15 16.64 19.14
C PRO A 163 -8.22 15.97 20.02
N PRO A 164 -8.32 14.64 20.00
CA PRO A 164 -9.13 13.89 20.94
C PRO A 164 -8.75 14.23 22.39
N VAL A 165 -9.74 14.37 23.26
CA VAL A 165 -9.54 14.66 24.68
C VAL A 165 -9.48 13.34 25.43
N VAL A 166 -8.44 13.17 26.25
CA VAL A 166 -8.34 12.03 27.16
C VAL A 166 -9.36 12.20 28.30
N GLU A 167 -10.13 11.15 28.58
CA GLU A 167 -11.10 11.13 29.68
C GLU A 167 -10.39 11.32 31.04
N ASP A 168 -11.05 11.98 31.98
CA ASP A 168 -10.45 12.34 33.28
C ASP A 168 -9.90 11.13 34.07
N GLU A 169 -10.55 9.99 33.91
CA GLU A 169 -10.18 8.70 34.51
C GLU A 169 -8.79 8.20 34.07
N TYR A 170 -8.34 8.56 32.86
CA TYR A 170 -7.07 8.06 32.30
C TYR A 170 -5.96 9.12 32.24
N LYS A 171 -6.17 10.31 32.77
CA LYS A 171 -5.20 11.42 32.67
C LYS A 171 -3.87 11.16 33.35
N ASP A 172 -3.83 10.28 34.37
CA ASP A 172 -2.58 9.87 35.00
C ASP A 172 -1.77 8.86 34.16
N PHE A 173 -2.40 8.25 33.19
CA PHE A 173 -1.78 7.29 32.28
C PHE A 173 -1.52 7.88 30.89
N ALA A 174 -2.47 8.63 30.32
CA ALA A 174 -2.46 9.08 28.94
C ALA A 174 -2.57 10.61 28.87
N MET A 175 -1.64 11.27 28.18
CA MET A 175 -1.54 12.73 28.13
C MET A 175 -1.18 13.25 26.75
N ASP A 176 -1.87 14.31 26.29
CA ASP A 176 -1.44 15.09 25.12
C ASP A 176 -0.37 16.10 25.56
N VAL A 177 0.85 15.84 25.16
CA VAL A 177 2.02 16.68 25.46
C VAL A 177 2.50 17.50 24.25
N GLY A 178 1.66 17.57 23.21
CA GLY A 178 2.01 18.19 21.95
C GLY A 178 2.41 19.66 22.01
N ASN A 179 1.93 20.40 23.02
CA ASN A 179 2.23 21.82 23.21
C ASN A 179 3.35 22.10 24.22
N VAL A 180 3.84 21.07 24.92
CA VAL A 180 4.80 21.25 26.03
C VAL A 180 6.13 20.56 25.76
N LEU A 181 6.13 19.43 25.05
CA LEU A 181 7.35 18.72 24.64
C LEU A 181 7.53 18.79 23.13
N THR A 182 8.76 19.02 22.67
CA THR A 182 9.12 18.97 21.26
C THR A 182 9.09 17.53 20.75
N ILE A 183 9.03 17.33 19.43
CA ILE A 183 9.08 15.98 18.88
C ILE A 183 10.45 15.34 19.12
N GLU A 184 11.52 16.12 19.07
CA GLU A 184 12.88 15.67 19.33
C GLU A 184 13.03 15.16 20.76
N GLU A 185 12.50 15.87 21.75
CA GLU A 185 12.47 15.42 23.15
C GLU A 185 11.69 14.12 23.28
N LEU A 186 10.47 14.05 22.70
CA LEU A 186 9.62 12.87 22.78
C LEU A 186 10.25 11.64 22.15
N LEU A 187 10.88 11.76 20.97
CA LEU A 187 11.57 10.65 20.32
C LEU A 187 12.72 10.13 21.21
N SER A 188 13.45 11.04 21.87
CA SER A 188 14.60 10.66 22.70
C SER A 188 14.21 9.94 24.01
N VAL A 189 13.09 10.34 24.63
CA VAL A 189 12.66 9.79 25.93
C VAL A 189 11.74 8.58 25.83
N SER A 190 11.17 8.31 24.65
CA SER A 190 10.22 7.22 24.48
C SER A 190 10.92 5.86 24.43
N ASP A 191 10.29 4.85 25.02
CA ASP A 191 10.74 3.46 24.97
C ASP A 191 10.09 2.68 23.83
N ILE A 192 8.88 3.06 23.44
CA ILE A 192 8.12 2.52 22.30
C ILE A 192 7.53 3.68 21.52
N CYS A 193 7.60 3.64 20.19
CA CYS A 193 6.90 4.59 19.34
C CYS A 193 5.82 3.87 18.51
N ILE A 194 4.58 4.32 18.66
CA ILE A 194 3.44 3.93 17.83
C ILE A 194 3.18 5.06 16.84
N SER A 195 3.28 4.77 15.56
CA SER A 195 2.98 5.72 14.49
C SER A 195 2.29 4.99 13.34
N ASP A 196 2.16 5.64 12.20
CA ASP A 196 1.55 5.04 11.02
C ASP A 196 2.38 5.35 9.76
N TYR A 197 2.06 6.41 9.04
CA TYR A 197 2.69 6.82 7.78
C TYR A 197 3.65 8.00 7.95
N SER A 198 4.06 8.30 9.16
CA SER A 198 4.89 9.45 9.47
C SER A 198 6.37 9.19 9.20
N SER A 199 7.08 10.20 8.67
CA SER A 199 8.53 10.13 8.49
C SER A 199 9.32 10.10 9.81
N LEU A 200 8.69 10.42 10.94
CA LEU A 200 9.34 10.36 12.25
C LEU A 200 9.85 8.96 12.61
N VAL A 201 9.30 7.90 12.00
CA VAL A 201 9.76 6.52 12.22
C VAL A 201 11.21 6.32 11.79
N PHE A 202 11.66 7.05 10.77
CA PHE A 202 13.07 7.06 10.37
C PHE A 202 13.95 7.68 11.47
N GLU A 203 13.55 8.83 12.01
CA GLU A 203 14.28 9.50 13.07
C GLU A 203 14.30 8.66 14.35
N TYR A 204 13.16 8.04 14.71
CA TYR A 204 13.10 7.17 15.88
C TYR A 204 13.98 5.93 15.76
N SER A 205 14.19 5.41 14.53
CA SER A 205 15.08 4.26 14.31
C SER A 205 16.53 4.49 14.76
N LEU A 206 16.95 5.76 14.90
CA LEU A 206 18.27 6.10 15.44
C LEU A 206 18.49 5.61 16.88
N PHE A 207 17.42 5.47 17.63
CA PHE A 207 17.46 4.97 19.03
C PHE A 207 17.42 3.44 19.12
N GLU A 208 17.22 2.72 18.01
CA GLU A 208 17.14 1.25 17.95
C GLU A 208 16.14 0.65 18.94
N LYS A 209 15.02 1.33 19.13
CA LYS A 209 13.93 0.95 20.03
C LYS A 209 12.70 0.45 19.24
N PRO A 210 11.74 -0.23 19.89
CA PRO A 210 10.55 -0.77 19.25
C PRO A 210 9.71 0.28 18.53
N LEU A 211 9.36 -0.04 17.28
CA LEU A 211 8.42 0.69 16.43
C LEU A 211 7.18 -0.14 16.18
N ILE A 212 6.00 0.46 16.34
CA ILE A 212 4.72 -0.14 15.99
C ILE A 212 4.04 0.74 14.95
N PHE A 213 3.59 0.13 13.87
CA PHE A 213 2.92 0.79 12.76
C PHE A 213 1.42 0.53 12.84
N PHE A 214 0.66 1.47 13.41
CA PHE A 214 -0.79 1.35 13.52
C PHE A 214 -1.46 1.78 12.22
N ALA A 215 -1.57 0.85 11.28
CA ALA A 215 -1.94 1.09 9.89
C ALA A 215 -3.31 0.46 9.54
N TYR A 216 -4.35 0.74 10.33
CA TYR A 216 -5.70 0.21 10.19
C TYR A 216 -6.39 0.64 8.88
N ASP A 217 -5.97 1.75 8.29
CA ASP A 217 -6.53 2.33 7.06
C ASP A 217 -5.51 2.37 5.91
N LEU A 218 -4.57 1.43 5.88
CA LEU A 218 -3.45 1.42 4.92
C LEU A 218 -3.88 1.52 3.47
N ASP A 219 -4.88 0.73 3.06
CA ASP A 219 -5.32 0.66 1.68
C ASP A 219 -5.93 2.01 1.22
N GLU A 220 -6.78 2.62 2.08
CA GLU A 220 -7.37 3.92 1.79
C GLU A 220 -6.31 5.03 1.75
N TYR A 221 -5.35 4.99 2.66
CA TYR A 221 -4.28 5.98 2.72
C TYR A 221 -3.32 5.86 1.54
N PHE A 222 -3.02 4.64 1.11
CA PHE A 222 -2.21 4.37 -0.07
C PHE A 222 -2.84 4.95 -1.34
N ASP A 223 -4.11 4.69 -1.59
CA ASP A 223 -4.84 5.19 -2.75
C ASP A 223 -4.87 6.72 -2.81
N TRP A 224 -4.86 7.35 -1.66
CA TRP A 224 -4.94 8.81 -1.57
C TRP A 224 -3.61 9.50 -1.84
N ARG A 225 -2.48 8.97 -1.35
CA ARG A 225 -1.19 9.66 -1.36
C ARG A 225 -0.06 8.92 -2.07
N GLY A 226 -0.04 7.60 -2.00
CA GLY A 226 1.03 6.74 -2.50
C GLY A 226 2.30 6.73 -1.62
N PHE A 227 3.06 5.67 -1.75
CA PHE A 227 4.35 5.46 -1.06
C PHE A 227 5.48 5.23 -2.06
N TYR A 228 6.72 5.43 -1.62
CA TYR A 228 7.92 5.15 -2.41
C TYR A 228 8.36 3.69 -2.36
N TYR A 229 8.03 2.99 -1.26
CA TYR A 229 8.35 1.59 -1.00
C TYR A 229 7.10 0.81 -0.63
N ASP A 230 7.15 -0.49 -0.74
CA ASP A 230 6.11 -1.35 -0.16
C ASP A 230 6.07 -1.18 1.35
N TYR A 231 4.87 -0.98 1.88
CA TYR A 231 4.70 -0.68 3.28
C TYR A 231 5.05 -1.88 4.18
N TYR A 232 4.66 -3.08 3.75
CA TYR A 232 4.90 -4.30 4.51
C TYR A 232 6.37 -4.73 4.48
N GLU A 233 7.07 -4.46 3.39
CA GLU A 233 8.50 -4.74 3.27
C GLU A 233 9.37 -3.67 3.94
N LEU A 234 8.86 -2.45 4.05
CA LEU A 234 9.60 -1.33 4.63
C LEU A 234 9.58 -1.35 6.14
N ALA A 235 8.41 -1.62 6.76
CA ALA A 235 8.20 -1.47 8.19
C ALA A 235 9.06 -2.46 8.99
N PRO A 236 10.01 -1.98 9.82
CA PRO A 236 10.91 -2.86 10.57
C PRO A 236 10.31 -3.38 11.88
N GLY A 237 9.03 -3.12 12.15
CA GLY A 237 8.33 -3.49 13.37
C GLY A 237 6.93 -4.01 13.08
N LEU A 238 6.16 -4.23 14.13
CA LEU A 238 4.77 -4.71 14.01
C LEU A 238 3.93 -3.74 13.18
N ILE A 239 3.25 -4.26 12.16
CA ILE A 239 2.15 -3.58 11.48
C ILE A 239 0.85 -4.07 12.11
N ALA A 240 0.22 -3.22 12.91
CA ALA A 240 -1.01 -3.51 13.62
C ALA A 240 -2.22 -2.86 12.93
N LYS A 241 -3.34 -3.53 12.94
CA LYS A 241 -4.63 -3.01 12.48
C LYS A 241 -5.60 -2.77 13.64
N THR A 242 -5.34 -3.35 14.80
CA THR A 242 -6.18 -3.29 15.99
C THR A 242 -5.40 -2.89 17.24
N ASN A 243 -6.11 -2.35 18.24
CA ASN A 243 -5.53 -2.05 19.55
C ASN A 243 -5.02 -3.33 20.25
N PHE A 244 -5.73 -4.43 20.08
CA PHE A 244 -5.35 -5.71 20.68
C PHE A 244 -3.98 -6.19 20.19
N GLU A 245 -3.71 -6.14 18.87
CA GLU A 245 -2.41 -6.52 18.31
C GLU A 245 -1.26 -5.68 18.88
N MET A 246 -1.49 -4.37 19.07
CA MET A 246 -0.48 -3.50 19.68
C MET A 246 -0.22 -3.85 21.14
N ILE A 247 -1.27 -4.04 21.93
CA ILE A 247 -1.18 -4.38 23.36
C ILE A 247 -0.49 -5.73 23.53
N ASP A 248 -0.93 -6.75 22.80
CA ASP A 248 -0.33 -8.09 22.83
C ASP A 248 1.16 -8.06 22.47
N TYR A 249 1.54 -7.27 21.46
CA TYR A 249 2.95 -7.09 21.10
C TYR A 249 3.74 -6.40 22.23
N ILE A 250 3.18 -5.36 22.87
CA ILE A 250 3.87 -4.63 23.94
C ILE A 250 4.05 -5.50 25.18
N GLN A 251 3.07 -6.32 25.52
CA GLN A 251 3.15 -7.26 26.64
C GLN A 251 4.22 -8.35 26.46
N HIS A 252 4.52 -8.69 25.19
CA HIS A 252 5.53 -9.70 24.83
C HIS A 252 6.74 -9.08 24.10
N ILE A 253 7.03 -7.80 24.39
CA ILE A 253 8.01 -7.02 23.62
C ILE A 253 9.43 -7.58 23.72
N ASP A 254 9.81 -8.09 24.87
CA ASP A 254 11.15 -8.66 25.10
C ASP A 254 11.42 -9.91 24.24
N GLU A 255 10.36 -10.62 23.84
CA GLU A 255 10.44 -11.83 23.01
C GLU A 255 10.27 -11.51 21.52
N ARG A 256 9.49 -10.48 21.19
CA ARG A 256 9.06 -10.18 19.81
C ARG A 256 9.81 -9.05 19.14
N PHE A 257 10.53 -8.24 19.89
CA PHE A 257 11.25 -7.11 19.31
C PHE A 257 12.46 -7.57 18.51
N ASP A 258 12.39 -7.41 17.19
CA ASP A 258 13.52 -7.65 16.28
C ASP A 258 14.41 -6.42 16.19
N LYS A 259 15.39 -6.34 17.08
CA LYS A 259 16.38 -5.26 17.08
C LYS A 259 17.18 -5.22 15.78
N LYS A 260 17.44 -6.39 15.17
CA LYS A 260 18.21 -6.48 13.92
C LYS A 260 17.46 -5.83 12.75
N ALA A 261 16.15 -6.04 12.65
CA ALA A 261 15.32 -5.38 11.65
C ALA A 261 15.39 -3.84 11.76
N ILE A 262 15.32 -3.30 12.98
CA ILE A 262 15.48 -1.84 13.20
C ILE A 262 16.88 -1.36 12.81
N GLN A 263 17.93 -2.09 13.14
CA GLN A 263 19.31 -1.74 12.77
C GLN A 263 19.51 -1.76 11.25
N ASP A 264 18.95 -2.74 10.56
CA ASP A 264 19.00 -2.82 9.10
C ASP A 264 18.23 -1.68 8.45
N PHE A 265 17.06 -1.35 8.99
CA PHE A 265 16.26 -0.19 8.56
C PHE A 265 17.05 1.12 8.77
N ARG A 266 17.61 1.33 9.95
CA ARG A 266 18.47 2.50 10.26
C ARG A 266 19.64 2.57 9.30
N TYR A 267 20.35 1.48 9.07
CA TYR A 267 21.47 1.45 8.15
C TYR A 267 21.06 1.83 6.72
N LYS A 268 19.95 1.31 6.23
CA LYS A 268 19.45 1.60 4.89
C LYS A 268 19.04 3.06 4.74
N PHE A 269 18.26 3.58 5.66
CA PHE A 269 17.56 4.84 5.48
C PHE A 269 18.15 6.02 6.22
N MET A 270 18.97 5.80 7.24
CA MET A 270 19.45 6.83 8.17
C MET A 270 20.97 6.85 8.38
N ARG A 271 21.75 6.07 7.63
CA ARG A 271 23.18 5.89 7.92
C ARG A 271 24.02 7.16 7.83
N SER A 272 23.56 8.19 7.11
CA SER A 272 24.24 9.49 7.07
C SER A 272 23.84 10.43 8.22
N CYS A 273 22.87 10.00 9.07
CA CYS A 273 22.48 10.71 10.28
C CYS A 273 23.26 10.13 11.47
N ASP A 274 24.51 10.57 11.61
CA ASP A 274 25.52 10.05 12.54
C ASP A 274 26.03 11.09 13.54
N GLY A 275 25.32 12.22 13.68
CA GLY A 275 25.68 13.33 14.55
C GLY A 275 26.59 14.38 13.90
N HIS A 276 26.93 14.24 12.62
CA HIS A 276 27.84 15.14 11.89
C HIS A 276 27.23 15.74 10.63
N ALA A 277 25.92 15.66 10.46
CA ALA A 277 25.25 16.17 9.28
C ALA A 277 25.38 17.67 9.12
N THR A 278 25.25 18.44 10.21
CA THR A 278 25.42 19.89 10.22
C THR A 278 26.82 20.27 9.76
N GLN A 279 27.85 19.60 10.25
CA GLN A 279 29.23 19.86 9.85
C GLN A 279 29.39 19.68 8.33
N ARG A 280 28.94 18.55 7.76
CA ARG A 280 29.02 18.29 6.31
C ARG A 280 28.29 19.33 5.47
N ILE A 281 27.14 19.80 5.94
CA ILE A 281 26.36 20.84 5.26
C ILE A 281 27.09 22.19 5.27
N LEU A 282 27.68 22.56 6.41
CA LEU A 282 28.48 23.79 6.52
C LEU A 282 29.74 23.74 5.66
N GLU A 283 30.41 22.60 5.63
CA GLU A 283 31.57 22.35 4.76
C GLU A 283 31.19 22.52 3.29
N TYR A 284 30.03 22.05 2.87
CA TYR A 284 29.53 22.29 1.51
C TYR A 284 29.16 23.76 1.26
N ALA A 285 28.61 24.45 2.25
CA ALA A 285 28.16 25.84 2.09
C ALA A 285 29.30 26.83 1.95
N PHE A 286 30.45 26.58 2.58
CA PHE A 286 31.61 27.46 2.62
C PHE A 286 32.77 26.88 1.80
N ASP A 287 33.16 27.56 0.73
CA ASP A 287 34.12 27.08 -0.27
C ASP A 287 35.57 26.88 0.23
N ASN A 288 35.85 27.19 1.48
CA ASN A 288 37.16 27.01 2.12
C ASN A 288 37.51 25.57 2.49
N LEU A 289 36.61 24.62 2.24
CA LEU A 289 36.68 23.25 2.71
C LEU A 289 36.78 22.24 1.56
N GLU A 290 37.77 22.49 0.65
CA GLU A 290 38.04 21.60 -0.51
C GLU A 290 38.34 20.14 -0.11
N SER A 291 38.83 19.92 1.11
CA SER A 291 39.21 18.59 1.62
C SER A 291 38.04 17.62 1.83
N HIS A 292 36.80 18.14 1.83
CA HIS A 292 35.59 17.34 2.16
C HIS A 292 34.70 17.05 0.95
N LYS A 293 35.16 17.37 -0.26
CA LYS A 293 34.58 16.83 -1.50
C LYS A 293 34.89 15.34 -1.66
N LYS A 294 34.58 14.51 -0.62
CA LYS A 294 34.46 13.08 -0.88
C LYS A 294 33.25 12.90 -1.78
N PRO A 295 33.41 12.27 -2.95
CA PRO A 295 32.26 11.94 -3.77
C PRO A 295 31.28 11.17 -2.87
N CYS A 296 30.05 11.65 -2.84
CA CYS A 296 28.96 10.85 -2.26
C CYS A 296 29.07 9.47 -2.89
N GLU A 297 29.06 8.42 -2.07
CA GLU A 297 29.06 7.06 -2.57
C GLU A 297 27.96 6.96 -3.64
N THR A 298 28.33 6.50 -4.82
CA THR A 298 27.41 6.43 -5.95
C THR A 298 26.24 5.53 -5.63
N PHE A 299 25.03 5.96 -5.98
CA PHE A 299 23.77 5.28 -5.66
C PHE A 299 23.67 3.82 -6.15
N GLU A 300 24.53 3.40 -7.05
CA GLU A 300 24.51 2.08 -7.69
C GLU A 300 24.70 0.90 -6.73
N HIS A 301 25.22 1.16 -5.53
CA HIS A 301 25.57 0.09 -4.57
C HIS A 301 24.53 -0.12 -3.45
N PHE A 302 23.43 0.66 -3.42
CA PHE A 302 22.58 0.73 -2.23
C PHE A 302 21.11 0.30 -2.40
N TYR A 303 20.71 -0.10 -3.60
CA TYR A 303 19.35 -0.59 -3.83
C TYR A 303 19.19 -2.04 -3.34
N THR A 304 19.16 -2.21 -2.03
CA THR A 304 18.96 -3.53 -1.41
C THR A 304 17.50 -3.81 -1.07
N VAL A 305 16.63 -2.79 -1.09
CA VAL A 305 15.18 -2.98 -0.99
C VAL A 305 14.64 -3.14 -2.41
N PRO A 306 14.00 -4.27 -2.76
CA PRO A 306 13.36 -4.41 -4.05
C PRO A 306 12.39 -3.25 -4.25
N ARG A 307 12.61 -2.45 -5.28
CA ARG A 307 11.61 -1.48 -5.71
C ARG A 307 10.42 -2.30 -6.14
N VAL A 308 9.26 -2.07 -5.54
CA VAL A 308 8.03 -2.75 -5.96
C VAL A 308 7.68 -2.23 -7.33
N GLU A 309 7.92 -3.07 -8.33
CA GLU A 309 7.89 -2.66 -9.73
C GLU A 309 6.50 -2.25 -10.22
N SER A 310 5.42 -2.79 -9.67
CA SER A 310 4.09 -2.62 -10.26
C SER A 310 3.26 -1.46 -9.66
N SER A 311 3.22 -1.30 -8.34
CA SER A 311 2.31 -0.36 -7.68
C SER A 311 2.93 0.99 -7.34
N TYR A 312 4.27 1.02 -7.19
CA TYR A 312 5.03 2.14 -6.65
C TYR A 312 5.93 2.83 -7.67
N PHE A 313 5.86 2.38 -8.93
CA PHE A 313 6.57 3.07 -9.99
C PHE A 313 6.09 4.51 -10.08
N PRO A 314 7.00 5.47 -10.27
CA PRO A 314 6.62 6.82 -10.59
C PRO A 314 5.64 6.83 -11.76
N TYR A 315 4.59 7.62 -11.65
CA TYR A 315 3.50 7.65 -12.62
C TYR A 315 4.00 7.80 -14.07
N TYR A 316 4.95 8.71 -14.32
CA TYR A 316 5.49 8.92 -15.65
C TYR A 316 6.29 7.72 -16.19
N LYS A 317 7.04 7.01 -15.31
CA LYS A 317 7.75 5.77 -15.70
C LYS A 317 6.76 4.66 -16.05
N ARG A 318 5.66 4.58 -15.30
CA ARG A 318 4.58 3.63 -15.57
C ARG A 318 3.90 3.91 -16.90
N VAL A 319 3.59 5.18 -17.19
CA VAL A 319 3.02 5.59 -18.47
C VAL A 319 3.98 5.30 -19.63
N GLN A 320 5.27 5.58 -19.45
CA GLN A 320 6.28 5.27 -20.47
C GLN A 320 6.42 3.77 -20.69
N LEU A 321 6.49 2.98 -19.61
CA LEU A 321 6.57 1.53 -19.67
C LEU A 321 5.36 0.93 -20.41
N ILE A 322 4.16 1.44 -20.15
CA ILE A 322 2.94 1.00 -20.84
C ILE A 322 3.01 1.34 -22.33
N LYS A 323 3.55 2.50 -22.72
CA LYS A 323 3.74 2.86 -24.13
C LYS A 323 4.71 1.89 -24.82
N GLU A 324 5.86 1.63 -24.20
CA GLU A 324 6.87 0.72 -24.71
C GLU A 324 6.32 -0.71 -24.80
N GLN A 325 5.63 -1.18 -23.77
CA GLN A 325 4.98 -2.50 -23.78
C GLN A 325 3.92 -2.59 -24.87
N LYS A 326 3.15 -1.53 -25.07
CA LYS A 326 2.12 -1.49 -26.12
C LYS A 326 2.71 -1.59 -27.52
N GLU A 327 3.79 -0.85 -27.78
CA GLU A 327 4.49 -0.90 -29.09
C GLU A 327 5.10 -2.28 -29.33
N VAL A 328 5.77 -2.85 -28.33
CA VAL A 328 6.35 -4.20 -28.41
C VAL A 328 5.25 -5.26 -28.60
N ALA A 329 4.20 -5.21 -27.80
CA ALA A 329 3.10 -6.18 -27.87
C ALA A 329 2.35 -6.10 -29.21
N GLN A 330 2.11 -4.90 -29.75
CA GLN A 330 1.50 -4.72 -31.06
C GLN A 330 2.39 -5.29 -32.17
N LYS A 331 3.69 -5.01 -32.12
CA LYS A 331 4.64 -5.55 -33.10
C LYS A 331 4.69 -7.07 -33.08
N LEU A 332 4.81 -7.68 -31.90
CA LEU A 332 4.80 -9.13 -31.73
C LEU A 332 3.48 -9.77 -32.25
N TYR A 333 2.36 -9.09 -31.98
CA TYR A 333 1.07 -9.54 -32.46
C TYR A 333 0.99 -9.50 -34.00
N ASP A 334 1.44 -8.41 -34.64
CA ASP A 334 1.42 -8.25 -36.08
C ASP A 334 2.36 -9.24 -36.77
N GLU A 335 3.52 -9.54 -36.19
CA GLU A 335 4.47 -10.56 -36.66
C GLU A 335 3.92 -11.99 -36.54
N ALA A 336 3.21 -12.28 -35.44
CA ALA A 336 2.61 -13.61 -35.20
C ALA A 336 1.30 -13.86 -35.96
N ARG A 337 0.69 -12.81 -36.50
CA ARG A 337 -0.62 -12.83 -37.12
C ARG A 337 -0.60 -13.60 -38.47
N GLY A 338 -1.05 -14.85 -38.42
CA GLY A 338 -1.29 -15.70 -39.59
C GLY A 338 -2.78 -15.81 -39.92
N SER A 339 -3.17 -16.95 -40.51
CA SER A 339 -4.58 -17.25 -40.76
C SER A 339 -5.34 -17.59 -39.50
N LEU A 340 -6.57 -17.09 -39.36
CA LEU A 340 -7.46 -17.41 -38.26
C LEU A 340 -7.70 -18.92 -38.18
N LYS A 341 -7.45 -19.54 -37.05
CA LYS A 341 -7.70 -20.96 -36.82
C LYS A 341 -9.14 -21.11 -36.30
N LYS A 342 -10.06 -21.48 -37.21
CA LYS A 342 -11.48 -21.66 -36.86
C LYS A 342 -11.66 -22.66 -35.70
N GLY A 343 -12.49 -22.33 -34.72
CA GLY A 343 -12.77 -23.14 -33.55
C GLY A 343 -11.67 -23.19 -32.51
N SER A 344 -10.52 -22.51 -32.74
CA SER A 344 -9.44 -22.48 -31.77
C SER A 344 -9.79 -21.59 -30.57
N VAL A 345 -9.40 -22.05 -29.40
CA VAL A 345 -9.64 -21.37 -28.11
C VAL A 345 -8.32 -21.16 -27.40
N VAL A 346 -8.08 -19.94 -26.94
CA VAL A 346 -7.04 -19.63 -25.96
C VAL A 346 -7.75 -19.29 -24.65
N ALA A 347 -7.45 -20.01 -23.57
CA ALA A 347 -8.00 -19.77 -22.25
C ALA A 347 -6.88 -19.47 -21.26
N PHE A 348 -7.04 -18.42 -20.48
CA PHE A 348 -6.10 -18.09 -19.42
C PHE A 348 -6.36 -19.01 -18.21
N ASP A 349 -5.29 -19.39 -17.48
CA ASP A 349 -5.32 -20.36 -16.36
C ASP A 349 -6.12 -19.91 -15.14
N ILE A 350 -6.42 -18.60 -15.07
CA ILE A 350 -7.32 -18.00 -14.08
C ILE A 350 -8.78 -18.47 -14.22
N VAL A 351 -9.16 -18.98 -15.38
CA VAL A 351 -10.48 -19.56 -15.62
C VAL A 351 -10.62 -20.88 -14.85
N SER A 352 -11.78 -21.11 -14.23
CA SER A 352 -11.99 -22.29 -13.39
C SER A 352 -11.70 -23.61 -14.12
N GLN A 353 -11.18 -24.59 -13.40
CA GLN A 353 -10.79 -25.89 -13.95
C GLN A 353 -11.98 -26.64 -14.59
N GLU A 354 -13.19 -26.50 -14.04
CA GLU A 354 -14.41 -27.11 -14.59
C GLU A 354 -14.75 -26.50 -15.95
N VAL A 355 -14.59 -25.18 -16.08
CA VAL A 355 -14.78 -24.48 -17.36
C VAL A 355 -13.73 -24.92 -18.37
N LEU A 356 -12.45 -24.97 -17.97
CA LEU A 356 -11.37 -25.44 -18.82
C LEU A 356 -11.59 -26.89 -19.29
N HIS A 357 -12.02 -27.77 -18.40
CA HIS A 357 -12.38 -29.16 -18.75
C HIS A 357 -13.52 -29.20 -19.77
N SER A 358 -14.58 -28.42 -19.55
CA SER A 358 -15.73 -28.34 -20.45
C SER A 358 -15.35 -27.80 -21.83
N ILE A 359 -14.48 -26.78 -21.87
CA ILE A 359 -13.95 -26.21 -23.11
C ILE A 359 -13.16 -27.28 -23.87
N LYS A 360 -12.21 -27.96 -23.21
CA LYS A 360 -11.41 -29.04 -23.83
C LYS A 360 -12.30 -30.15 -24.41
N LYS A 361 -13.35 -30.53 -23.71
CA LYS A 361 -14.27 -31.61 -24.13
C LYS A 361 -15.15 -31.21 -25.30
N ARG A 362 -15.56 -29.95 -25.42
CA ARG A 362 -16.58 -29.48 -26.36
C ARG A 362 -16.01 -28.68 -27.54
N SER A 363 -14.78 -28.20 -27.44
CA SER A 363 -14.15 -27.46 -28.53
C SER A 363 -13.91 -28.37 -29.74
N LYS A 364 -14.23 -27.84 -30.94
CA LYS A 364 -13.94 -28.52 -32.19
C LYS A 364 -12.57 -28.18 -32.76
N GLY A 365 -11.91 -27.18 -32.23
CA GLY A 365 -10.58 -26.72 -32.60
C GLY A 365 -9.55 -26.95 -31.50
N SER A 366 -8.34 -26.45 -31.72
CA SER A 366 -7.27 -26.49 -30.72
C SER A 366 -7.64 -25.66 -29.48
N VAL A 367 -7.29 -26.16 -28.27
CA VAL A 367 -7.41 -25.43 -27.03
C VAL A 367 -6.02 -25.22 -26.44
N THR A 368 -5.62 -23.98 -26.31
CA THR A 368 -4.36 -23.59 -25.68
C THR A 368 -4.66 -22.95 -24.32
N ILE A 369 -4.02 -23.43 -23.26
CA ILE A 369 -4.10 -22.80 -21.95
C ILE A 369 -2.85 -21.95 -21.76
N VAL A 370 -3.03 -20.71 -21.36
CA VAL A 370 -1.97 -19.74 -21.09
C VAL A 370 -1.83 -19.58 -19.58
N ASN A 371 -0.63 -19.80 -19.06
CA ASN A 371 -0.32 -19.70 -17.64
C ASN A 371 0.41 -18.39 -17.33
N GLY A 372 0.31 -17.92 -16.08
CA GLY A 372 0.93 -16.66 -15.66
C GLY A 372 2.46 -16.60 -15.76
N GLY A 373 3.13 -17.76 -15.92
CA GLY A 373 4.58 -17.85 -16.12
C GLY A 373 5.02 -18.00 -17.58
N ASP A 374 4.09 -18.03 -18.54
CA ASP A 374 4.41 -18.18 -19.95
C ASP A 374 5.07 -16.91 -20.52
N LYS A 375 5.96 -17.08 -21.48
CA LYS A 375 6.60 -15.95 -22.16
C LYS A 375 5.58 -15.14 -22.92
N ILE A 376 5.71 -13.83 -22.90
CA ILE A 376 4.78 -12.89 -23.55
C ILE A 376 4.67 -13.18 -25.05
N GLU A 377 5.78 -13.53 -25.70
CA GLU A 377 5.83 -13.87 -27.12
C GLU A 377 4.96 -15.09 -27.45
N ASP A 378 5.01 -16.12 -26.59
CA ASP A 378 4.22 -17.34 -26.77
C ASP A 378 2.72 -17.08 -26.57
N VAL A 379 2.39 -16.27 -25.56
CA VAL A 379 1.02 -15.83 -25.27
C VAL A 379 0.44 -15.05 -26.44
N ILE A 380 1.17 -14.04 -26.92
CA ILE A 380 0.74 -13.21 -28.06
C ILE A 380 0.59 -14.06 -29.33
N SER A 381 1.53 -14.97 -29.57
CA SER A 381 1.48 -15.89 -30.72
C SER A 381 0.25 -16.82 -30.68
N ALA A 382 -0.09 -17.32 -29.49
CA ALA A 382 -1.30 -18.12 -29.31
C ALA A 382 -2.57 -17.30 -29.59
N VAL A 383 -2.67 -16.10 -29.04
CA VAL A 383 -3.83 -15.19 -29.19
C VAL A 383 -3.97 -14.69 -30.63
N ALA A 384 -2.86 -14.42 -31.33
CA ALA A 384 -2.86 -13.79 -32.65
C ALA A 384 -3.65 -14.57 -33.72
N ASN A 385 -3.76 -15.88 -33.55
CA ASN A 385 -4.44 -16.78 -34.53
C ASN A 385 -5.69 -17.46 -33.96
N ALA A 386 -6.09 -17.12 -32.73
CA ALA A 386 -7.25 -17.71 -32.07
C ALA A 386 -8.57 -17.04 -32.51
N GLU A 387 -9.62 -17.85 -32.68
CA GLU A 387 -10.98 -17.34 -32.89
C GLU A 387 -11.60 -16.90 -31.56
N PHE A 388 -11.33 -17.63 -30.48
CA PHE A 388 -11.87 -17.35 -29.16
C PHE A 388 -10.75 -17.18 -28.12
N VAL A 389 -10.86 -16.13 -27.32
CA VAL A 389 -10.01 -15.90 -26.14
C VAL A 389 -10.91 -15.82 -24.91
N ILE A 390 -10.64 -16.60 -23.88
CA ILE A 390 -11.45 -16.67 -22.66
C ILE A 390 -10.66 -16.16 -21.48
N ILE A 391 -11.23 -15.17 -20.79
CA ILE A 391 -10.68 -14.53 -19.59
C ILE A 391 -11.75 -14.44 -18.52
N ASP A 392 -11.38 -14.37 -17.24
CA ASP A 392 -12.30 -14.17 -16.13
C ASP A 392 -12.13 -12.79 -15.45
N SER A 393 -11.06 -12.09 -15.77
CA SER A 393 -10.69 -10.80 -15.21
C SER A 393 -10.09 -9.88 -16.28
N PRO A 394 -9.88 -8.56 -16.00
CA PRO A 394 -9.21 -7.67 -16.94
C PRO A 394 -7.82 -8.19 -17.28
N ASN A 395 -7.51 -8.27 -18.56
CA ASN A 395 -6.19 -8.68 -19.01
C ASN A 395 -5.44 -7.51 -19.64
N THR A 396 -4.47 -6.96 -18.92
CA THR A 396 -3.72 -5.77 -19.33
C THR A 396 -2.90 -6.01 -20.60
N LEU A 397 -2.42 -7.23 -20.83
CA LEU A 397 -1.68 -7.56 -22.04
C LEU A 397 -2.60 -7.49 -23.27
N LEU A 398 -3.79 -8.08 -23.21
CA LEU A 398 -4.77 -8.03 -24.30
C LEU A 398 -5.26 -6.60 -24.60
N ASP A 399 -5.25 -5.73 -23.58
CA ASP A 399 -5.62 -4.32 -23.73
C ASP A 399 -4.48 -3.45 -24.31
N CYS A 400 -3.27 -4.00 -24.49
CA CYS A 400 -2.12 -3.28 -25.06
C CYS A 400 -2.08 -3.28 -26.59
N PHE A 401 -2.75 -4.21 -27.28
CA PHE A 401 -2.72 -4.29 -28.74
C PHE A 401 -4.11 -4.47 -29.33
N LYS A 402 -4.22 -4.15 -30.63
CA LYS A 402 -5.48 -4.29 -31.36
C LYS A 402 -5.59 -5.70 -31.93
N LEU A 403 -6.53 -6.47 -31.37
CA LEU A 403 -6.91 -7.78 -31.91
C LEU A 403 -7.60 -7.63 -33.29
N ARG A 404 -7.57 -8.69 -34.07
CA ARG A 404 -8.38 -8.76 -35.31
C ARG A 404 -9.88 -8.77 -34.96
N ASP A 405 -10.69 -8.24 -35.85
CA ASP A 405 -12.13 -8.09 -35.62
C ASP A 405 -12.86 -9.44 -35.49
N GLU A 406 -12.29 -10.53 -36.07
CA GLU A 406 -12.84 -11.86 -36.00
C GLU A 406 -12.54 -12.62 -34.70
N THR A 407 -11.56 -12.15 -33.89
CA THR A 407 -11.28 -12.76 -32.59
C THR A 407 -12.29 -12.26 -31.55
N ARG A 408 -12.97 -13.21 -30.91
CA ARG A 408 -13.90 -12.93 -29.84
C ARG A 408 -13.22 -13.12 -28.49
N VAL A 409 -13.18 -12.06 -27.70
CA VAL A 409 -12.69 -12.10 -26.30
C VAL A 409 -13.89 -12.19 -25.38
N ILE A 410 -14.04 -13.34 -24.75
CA ILE A 410 -15.18 -13.68 -23.89
C ILE A 410 -14.75 -13.52 -22.44
N LEU A 411 -15.38 -12.58 -21.74
CA LEU A 411 -15.22 -12.43 -20.30
C LEU A 411 -16.21 -13.32 -19.56
N LEU A 412 -15.68 -14.22 -18.73
CA LEU A 412 -16.43 -15.02 -17.74
C LEU A 412 -16.17 -14.43 -16.35
N PRO A 413 -16.97 -13.47 -15.88
CA PRO A 413 -16.71 -12.82 -14.60
C PRO A 413 -16.66 -13.83 -13.47
N THR A 414 -15.69 -13.67 -12.57
CA THR A 414 -15.54 -14.53 -11.39
C THR A 414 -16.63 -14.30 -10.35
N ASP A 415 -17.23 -13.12 -10.38
CA ASP A 415 -18.29 -12.74 -9.45
C ASP A 415 -19.65 -12.74 -10.15
N ALA A 416 -20.52 -13.65 -9.77
CA ALA A 416 -21.88 -13.76 -10.32
C ALA A 416 -22.66 -12.44 -10.18
N TYR A 417 -22.42 -11.74 -9.07
CA TYR A 417 -23.02 -10.45 -8.76
C TYR A 417 -21.97 -9.48 -8.27
N PRO A 418 -21.74 -8.36 -8.97
CA PRO A 418 -20.82 -7.34 -8.49
C PRO A 418 -21.40 -6.65 -7.25
N LEU A 419 -20.99 -7.08 -6.07
CA LEU A 419 -21.32 -6.43 -4.80
C LEU A 419 -20.50 -5.15 -4.61
N SER A 420 -19.39 -5.01 -5.32
CA SER A 420 -18.54 -3.83 -5.30
C SER A 420 -18.48 -3.13 -6.64
N VAL A 421 -18.17 -1.85 -6.63
CA VAL A 421 -18.00 -1.03 -7.83
C VAL A 421 -16.64 -1.32 -8.46
N PHE A 422 -16.59 -1.72 -9.71
CA PHE A 422 -15.37 -2.07 -10.44
C PHE A 422 -15.29 -1.42 -11.82
N GLY A 423 -14.18 -1.61 -12.52
CA GLY A 423 -13.94 -1.07 -13.86
C GLY A 423 -14.09 0.45 -13.93
N LYS A 424 -14.60 0.98 -15.02
CA LYS A 424 -14.73 2.43 -15.26
C LYS A 424 -15.61 3.17 -14.27
N ILE A 425 -16.46 2.48 -13.53
CA ILE A 425 -17.32 3.09 -12.50
C ILE A 425 -16.66 3.11 -11.11
N SER A 426 -15.52 2.46 -10.92
CA SER A 426 -14.78 2.46 -9.65
C SER A 426 -14.15 3.82 -9.33
N LYS A 427 -13.93 4.08 -8.03
CA LYS A 427 -13.19 5.28 -7.59
C LYS A 427 -11.76 5.29 -8.14
N GLN A 428 -11.10 4.14 -8.17
CA GLN A 428 -9.75 3.96 -8.67
C GLN A 428 -9.64 4.37 -10.14
N TYR A 429 -10.55 3.90 -10.99
CA TYR A 429 -10.58 4.27 -12.41
C TYR A 429 -10.82 5.77 -12.63
N ARG A 430 -11.62 6.40 -11.76
CA ARG A 430 -11.93 7.85 -11.83
C ARG A 430 -10.83 8.72 -11.25
N SER A 431 -9.83 8.13 -10.57
CA SER A 431 -8.72 8.89 -10.02
C SER A 431 -7.81 9.39 -11.15
N ASN A 432 -7.25 10.59 -10.96
CA ASN A 432 -6.30 11.15 -11.92
C ASN A 432 -5.03 10.29 -12.07
N LEU A 433 -4.71 9.51 -11.03
CA LEU A 433 -3.55 8.61 -11.00
C LEU A 433 -3.50 7.62 -12.16
N PHE A 434 -4.64 7.06 -12.54
CA PHE A 434 -4.71 6.04 -13.58
C PHE A 434 -5.22 6.57 -14.93
N LYS A 435 -5.57 7.86 -15.00
CA LYS A 435 -6.24 8.43 -16.17
C LYS A 435 -5.47 8.26 -17.48
N GLU A 436 -4.17 8.56 -17.49
CA GLU A 436 -3.35 8.40 -18.70
C GLU A 436 -3.06 6.91 -18.98
N GLN A 437 -2.87 6.11 -17.93
CA GLN A 437 -2.69 4.67 -18.06
C GLN A 437 -3.92 4.04 -18.74
N TYR A 438 -5.11 4.36 -18.27
CA TYR A 438 -6.36 3.87 -18.85
C TYR A 438 -6.70 4.48 -20.21
N ALA A 439 -6.14 5.65 -20.53
CA ALA A 439 -6.24 6.21 -21.87
C ALA A 439 -5.35 5.45 -22.88
N LEU A 440 -4.20 4.95 -22.44
CA LEU A 440 -3.27 4.18 -23.27
C LEU A 440 -3.69 2.71 -23.40
N ALA A 441 -4.11 2.08 -22.31
CA ALA A 441 -4.57 0.69 -22.24
C ALA A 441 -5.88 0.64 -21.42
N PRO A 442 -7.02 0.98 -22.03
CA PRO A 442 -8.30 1.01 -21.33
C PRO A 442 -8.69 -0.39 -20.87
N LEU A 443 -8.97 -0.53 -19.58
CA LEU A 443 -9.42 -1.80 -19.01
C LEU A 443 -10.60 -2.37 -19.82
N TYR A 444 -10.53 -3.67 -20.11
CA TYR A 444 -11.52 -4.40 -20.90
C TYR A 444 -11.67 -3.93 -22.34
N SER A 445 -10.69 -3.19 -22.90
CA SER A 445 -10.80 -2.72 -24.30
C SER A 445 -10.84 -3.86 -25.30
N SER A 446 -10.19 -4.96 -24.98
CA SER A 446 -10.16 -6.19 -25.79
C SER A 446 -11.47 -6.99 -25.74
N VAL A 447 -12.28 -6.87 -24.68
CA VAL A 447 -13.49 -7.68 -24.46
C VAL A 447 -14.54 -7.42 -25.54
N THR A 448 -15.03 -8.45 -26.19
CA THR A 448 -16.12 -8.40 -27.20
C THR A 448 -17.45 -8.93 -26.65
N ASP A 449 -17.36 -9.94 -25.78
CA ASP A 449 -18.50 -10.66 -25.24
C ASP A 449 -18.39 -10.80 -23.73
N ILE A 450 -19.52 -10.78 -23.04
CA ILE A 450 -19.61 -11.10 -21.61
C ILE A 450 -20.63 -12.21 -21.38
N VAL A 451 -20.32 -13.12 -20.48
CA VAL A 451 -21.29 -14.08 -19.96
C VAL A 451 -21.86 -13.53 -18.66
N ALA A 452 -23.18 -13.56 -18.52
CA ALA A 452 -23.84 -13.01 -17.34
C ALA A 452 -25.06 -13.84 -16.92
N PRO A 453 -25.39 -13.91 -15.63
CA PRO A 453 -26.53 -14.67 -15.12
C PRO A 453 -27.88 -14.03 -15.46
N SER A 454 -27.91 -12.72 -15.74
CA SER A 454 -29.12 -12.00 -16.08
C SER A 454 -28.87 -10.78 -16.96
N LYS A 455 -29.92 -10.27 -17.62
CA LYS A 455 -29.87 -9.00 -18.36
C LYS A 455 -29.48 -7.82 -17.47
N THR A 456 -29.96 -7.81 -16.22
CA THR A 456 -29.64 -6.77 -15.23
C THR A 456 -28.15 -6.78 -14.92
N THR A 457 -27.57 -7.93 -14.62
CA THR A 457 -26.14 -8.11 -14.34
C THR A 457 -25.31 -7.71 -15.56
N ALA A 458 -25.73 -8.13 -16.76
CA ALA A 458 -25.07 -7.73 -18.01
C ALA A 458 -25.03 -6.20 -18.17
N GLY A 459 -26.10 -5.51 -17.77
CA GLY A 459 -26.16 -4.05 -17.78
C GLY A 459 -25.14 -3.39 -16.85
N PHE A 460 -24.88 -3.96 -15.69
CA PHE A 460 -23.83 -3.49 -14.78
C PHE A 460 -22.42 -3.73 -15.38
N TYR A 461 -22.18 -4.89 -15.94
CA TYR A 461 -20.90 -5.18 -16.60
C TYR A 461 -20.63 -4.24 -17.78
N LYS A 462 -21.61 -3.97 -18.63
CA LYS A 462 -21.49 -3.00 -19.73
C LYS A 462 -21.09 -1.62 -19.24
N LYS A 463 -21.70 -1.13 -18.14
CA LYS A 463 -21.35 0.14 -17.52
C LYS A 463 -19.91 0.12 -16.97
N ALA A 464 -19.49 -0.96 -16.32
CA ALA A 464 -18.15 -1.11 -15.76
C ALA A 464 -17.08 -1.18 -16.86
N ILE A 465 -17.36 -1.89 -17.96
CA ILE A 465 -16.48 -1.97 -19.14
C ILE A 465 -16.46 -0.63 -19.88
N GLY A 466 -17.60 0.09 -19.91
CA GLY A 466 -17.74 1.42 -20.53
C GLY A 466 -17.69 1.39 -22.05
N LYS A 467 -18.10 0.29 -22.66
CA LYS A 467 -18.36 0.15 -24.11
C LYS A 467 -19.47 -0.86 -24.33
N GLU A 468 -20.04 -0.83 -25.53
CA GLU A 468 -20.97 -1.88 -25.95
C GLU A 468 -20.23 -3.21 -26.19
N VAL A 469 -20.73 -4.25 -25.57
CA VAL A 469 -20.27 -5.63 -25.73
C VAL A 469 -21.48 -6.54 -25.88
N ASN A 470 -21.30 -7.65 -26.57
CA ASN A 470 -22.34 -8.65 -26.68
C ASN A 470 -22.56 -9.35 -25.33
N ALA A 471 -23.82 -9.50 -24.91
CA ALA A 471 -24.15 -10.15 -23.66
C ALA A 471 -24.76 -11.54 -23.90
N ILE A 472 -24.08 -12.55 -23.42
CA ILE A 472 -24.54 -13.95 -23.44
C ILE A 472 -25.19 -14.22 -22.08
N ILE A 473 -26.51 -14.34 -22.05
CA ILE A 473 -27.24 -14.64 -20.82
C ILE A 473 -27.34 -16.16 -20.69
N ALA A 474 -26.40 -16.75 -19.96
CA ALA A 474 -26.25 -18.19 -19.85
C ALA A 474 -26.10 -18.71 -18.41
N GLY A 475 -26.34 -17.85 -17.42
CA GLY A 475 -26.07 -18.19 -16.02
C GLY A 475 -24.65 -17.84 -15.60
N ASP A 476 -24.25 -18.36 -14.46
CA ASP A 476 -22.90 -18.30 -13.94
C ASP A 476 -22.30 -19.71 -13.90
N VAL A 477 -21.22 -19.90 -14.66
CA VAL A 477 -20.57 -21.20 -14.79
C VAL A 477 -20.12 -21.80 -13.46
N LYS A 478 -19.77 -20.95 -12.47
CA LYS A 478 -19.36 -21.39 -11.12
C LYS A 478 -20.53 -21.95 -10.30
N THR A 479 -21.75 -21.53 -10.62
CA THR A 479 -22.93 -22.01 -9.87
C THR A 479 -23.44 -23.36 -10.36
N ASP A 480 -23.00 -23.85 -11.50
CA ASP A 480 -23.41 -25.17 -12.04
C ASP A 480 -23.08 -26.31 -11.05
N ILE A 481 -21.98 -26.16 -10.30
CA ILE A 481 -21.54 -27.12 -9.29
C ILE A 481 -22.57 -27.34 -8.17
N PHE A 482 -23.39 -26.31 -7.87
CA PHE A 482 -24.45 -26.42 -6.85
C PHE A 482 -25.61 -27.29 -7.29
N PHE A 483 -25.71 -27.60 -8.57
CA PHE A 483 -26.73 -28.48 -9.16
C PHE A 483 -26.17 -29.88 -9.47
N ASP A 484 -24.90 -30.14 -9.16
CA ASP A 484 -24.29 -31.47 -9.29
C ASP A 484 -24.48 -32.27 -8.00
N GLU A 485 -25.47 -33.15 -7.97
CA GLU A 485 -25.78 -33.97 -6.80
C GLU A 485 -24.64 -34.93 -6.42
N LYS A 486 -23.80 -35.36 -7.40
CA LYS A 486 -22.64 -36.21 -7.09
C LYS A 486 -21.56 -35.42 -6.37
N TYR A 487 -21.32 -34.18 -6.82
CA TYR A 487 -20.39 -33.29 -6.16
C TYR A 487 -20.85 -32.97 -4.74
N LYS A 488 -22.14 -32.64 -4.58
CA LYS A 488 -22.74 -32.33 -3.28
C LYS A 488 -22.60 -33.52 -2.31
N GLN A 489 -22.92 -34.73 -2.78
CA GLN A 489 -22.77 -35.92 -1.98
C GLN A 489 -21.30 -36.15 -1.55
N HIS A 490 -20.36 -36.01 -2.47
CA HIS A 490 -18.94 -36.15 -2.20
C HIS A 490 -18.44 -35.14 -1.15
N ILE A 491 -18.88 -33.86 -1.23
CA ILE A 491 -18.53 -32.85 -0.24
C ILE A 491 -19.13 -33.15 1.13
N LEU A 492 -20.39 -33.63 1.19
CA LEU A 492 -21.03 -34.04 2.44
C LEU A 492 -20.30 -35.24 3.08
N GLU A 493 -19.91 -36.23 2.29
CA GLU A 493 -19.11 -37.36 2.77
C GLU A 493 -17.80 -36.90 3.40
N LYS A 494 -17.03 -36.02 2.70
CA LYS A 494 -15.81 -35.44 3.27
C LYS A 494 -16.04 -34.62 4.53
N LEU A 495 -17.13 -33.84 4.56
CA LEU A 495 -17.49 -33.04 5.73
C LEU A 495 -17.78 -33.94 6.94
N TYR A 496 -18.53 -35.01 6.75
CA TYR A 496 -18.88 -35.95 7.81
C TYR A 496 -17.72 -36.88 8.21
N GLU A 497 -16.77 -37.10 7.29
CA GLU A 497 -15.53 -37.80 7.62
C GLU A 497 -14.66 -36.98 8.61
N VAL A 498 -14.61 -35.65 8.43
CA VAL A 498 -13.88 -34.75 9.33
C VAL A 498 -14.69 -34.36 10.57
N HIS A 499 -16.00 -34.22 10.42
CA HIS A 499 -16.95 -33.81 11.47
C HIS A 499 -18.14 -34.75 11.54
N PRO A 500 -17.98 -35.94 12.13
CA PRO A 500 -19.09 -36.95 12.23
C PRO A 500 -20.31 -36.45 12.97
N ASP A 501 -20.14 -35.53 13.91
CA ASP A 501 -21.20 -34.89 14.68
C ASP A 501 -22.10 -33.96 13.87
N PHE A 502 -21.77 -33.67 12.63
CA PHE A 502 -22.61 -32.87 11.73
C PHE A 502 -23.65 -33.70 10.97
N GLU A 503 -23.47 -35.02 10.93
CA GLU A 503 -24.38 -35.89 10.19
C GLU A 503 -25.82 -35.82 10.76
N GLY A 504 -26.77 -35.66 9.86
CA GLY A 504 -28.20 -35.54 10.22
C GLY A 504 -28.64 -34.18 10.75
N ARG A 505 -27.71 -33.24 10.94
CA ARG A 505 -28.01 -31.87 11.40
C ARG A 505 -28.05 -30.89 10.24
N LYS A 506 -28.83 -29.82 10.38
CA LYS A 506 -28.85 -28.71 9.41
C LYS A 506 -27.65 -27.80 9.62
N ILE A 507 -27.03 -27.38 8.53
CA ILE A 507 -25.84 -26.53 8.57
C ILE A 507 -26.23 -25.11 8.27
N ILE A 508 -25.82 -24.17 9.14
CA ILE A 508 -25.93 -22.74 8.93
C ILE A 508 -24.51 -22.21 8.76
N ALA A 509 -24.18 -21.70 7.56
CA ALA A 509 -22.91 -21.07 7.29
C ALA A 509 -23.02 -19.55 7.40
N TYR A 510 -22.26 -18.95 8.32
CA TYR A 510 -22.06 -17.51 8.40
C TYR A 510 -20.75 -17.14 7.70
N VAL A 511 -20.85 -16.36 6.64
CA VAL A 511 -19.68 -15.96 5.83
C VAL A 511 -19.48 -14.45 5.93
N SER A 512 -18.31 -14.02 6.40
CA SER A 512 -17.95 -12.61 6.49
C SER A 512 -16.64 -12.34 5.76
N SER A 513 -16.60 -11.27 4.99
CA SER A 513 -15.35 -10.76 4.39
C SER A 513 -14.45 -10.04 5.41
N LYS A 514 -14.99 -9.71 6.59
CA LYS A 514 -14.23 -9.11 7.68
C LYS A 514 -13.59 -10.20 8.54
N PRO A 515 -12.41 -9.92 9.14
CA PRO A 515 -11.88 -10.77 10.20
C PRO A 515 -12.88 -10.92 11.34
N ALA A 516 -12.77 -11.99 12.10
CA ALA A 516 -13.56 -12.16 13.31
C ALA A 516 -13.23 -11.02 14.29
N ASP A 517 -14.25 -10.34 14.81
CA ASP A 517 -14.13 -9.42 15.92
C ASP A 517 -14.87 -9.95 17.15
N ASP A 518 -14.48 -9.47 18.34
CA ASP A 518 -15.04 -9.94 19.62
C ASP A 518 -16.55 -9.66 19.76
N GLU A 519 -17.03 -8.60 19.12
CA GLU A 519 -18.45 -8.24 19.16
C GLU A 519 -19.30 -9.22 18.34
N MET A 520 -18.79 -9.65 17.16
CA MET A 520 -19.42 -10.70 16.35
C MET A 520 -19.39 -12.06 17.04
N MET A 521 -18.35 -12.34 17.84
CA MET A 521 -18.25 -13.61 18.58
C MET A 521 -19.17 -13.65 19.79
N LYS A 522 -19.40 -12.53 20.46
CA LYS A 522 -20.25 -12.43 21.69
C LYS A 522 -21.74 -12.43 21.39
N ASN A 523 -22.17 -11.86 20.26
CA ASN A 523 -23.58 -11.77 19.92
C ASN A 523 -24.22 -13.11 19.47
N ASP A 524 -23.40 -14.15 19.28
CA ASP A 524 -23.87 -15.44 18.75
C ASP A 524 -24.32 -16.42 19.82
N SER A 525 -24.04 -16.18 21.11
CA SER A 525 -24.45 -17.09 22.19
C SER A 525 -25.95 -17.31 22.22
N PHE A 526 -26.73 -16.25 21.95
CA PHE A 526 -28.19 -16.33 21.90
C PHE A 526 -28.70 -17.23 20.77
N ILE A 527 -28.12 -17.08 19.56
CA ILE A 527 -28.51 -17.92 18.41
C ILE A 527 -28.09 -19.37 18.65
N TYR A 528 -26.92 -19.58 19.24
CA TYR A 528 -26.39 -20.90 19.54
C TYR A 528 -27.25 -21.62 20.58
N GLU A 529 -27.67 -20.95 21.66
CA GLU A 529 -28.55 -21.54 22.71
C GLU A 529 -29.89 -22.06 22.17
N TYR A 530 -30.44 -21.41 21.13
CA TYR A 530 -31.73 -21.80 20.55
C TYR A 530 -31.62 -22.88 19.47
N LEU A 531 -30.51 -22.94 18.75
CA LEU A 531 -30.40 -23.76 17.53
C LEU A 531 -29.42 -24.93 17.62
N TYR A 532 -28.63 -25.03 18.70
CA TYR A 532 -27.52 -26.00 18.79
C TYR A 532 -27.94 -27.47 18.69
N LYS A 533 -29.20 -27.79 18.99
CA LYS A 533 -29.69 -29.18 18.96
C LYS A 533 -29.89 -29.71 17.54
N ASP A 534 -30.42 -28.87 16.65
CA ASP A 534 -30.82 -29.27 15.30
C ASP A 534 -29.90 -28.71 14.21
N TYR A 535 -29.04 -27.75 14.57
CA TYR A 535 -28.19 -27.02 13.61
C TYR A 535 -26.71 -27.04 14.02
N VAL A 536 -25.87 -27.04 13.01
CA VAL A 536 -24.43 -26.76 13.12
C VAL A 536 -24.17 -25.37 12.60
N PHE A 537 -23.42 -24.57 13.35
CA PHE A 537 -22.96 -23.25 12.93
C PHE A 537 -21.51 -23.30 12.43
N ILE A 538 -21.30 -22.96 11.16
CA ILE A 538 -19.97 -22.81 10.58
C ILE A 538 -19.73 -21.32 10.33
N LYS A 539 -18.65 -20.78 10.89
CA LYS A 539 -18.24 -19.38 10.68
C LYS A 539 -17.00 -19.33 9.80
N ILE A 540 -17.07 -18.56 8.73
CA ILE A 540 -16.00 -18.38 7.76
C ILE A 540 -15.67 -16.88 7.72
N PHE A 541 -14.47 -16.53 8.14
CA PHE A 541 -13.98 -15.15 8.22
C PHE A 541 -12.81 -14.93 7.25
N GLY A 542 -12.61 -13.66 6.83
CA GLY A 542 -11.45 -13.27 6.05
C GLY A 542 -11.56 -13.50 4.54
N GLY A 543 -12.76 -13.76 4.06
CA GLY A 543 -13.00 -14.08 2.65
C GLY A 543 -12.64 -15.53 2.32
N ILE A 544 -13.48 -16.17 1.55
CA ILE A 544 -13.20 -17.51 1.03
C ILE A 544 -12.18 -17.36 -0.08
N ASN A 545 -10.94 -17.77 0.16
CA ASN A 545 -10.02 -18.05 -0.94
C ASN A 545 -10.45 -19.41 -1.55
N LEU A 546 -11.32 -19.35 -2.54
CA LEU A 546 -11.87 -20.54 -3.22
C LEU A 546 -10.80 -21.41 -3.92
N ASN A 547 -9.55 -20.96 -3.92
CA ASN A 547 -8.43 -21.75 -4.47
C ASN A 547 -7.86 -22.79 -3.48
N ASN A 548 -8.36 -22.83 -2.26
CA ASN A 548 -7.89 -23.74 -1.21
C ASN A 548 -9.00 -24.69 -0.66
N VAL A 549 -10.11 -24.83 -1.39
CA VAL A 549 -11.14 -25.83 -1.05
C VAL A 549 -11.13 -26.98 -2.04
#